data_aed64e4082a114ce30e25d586045f142
#
_entry.id   aed64e4082a114ce30e25d586045f142
#
_cell.length_a   1.000
_cell.length_b   1.000
_cell.length_c   1.000
_cell.angle_alpha   90.00
_cell.angle_beta   90.00
_cell.angle_gamma   90.00
#
_symmetry.space_group_name_H-M   'P 1'
#
loop_
_entity.id
_entity.type
_entity.pdbx_description
1 polymer ?
#
loop_
_entity_poly.entity_id
_entity_poly.type
_entity_poly.pdbx_seq_one_letter_code
_entity_poly.pdbx_strand_id
1 'polypeptide(L)'
;MNIFQALKEKYTYEMTKEKYKELFASKTSKETDLSMGYTPVMKGIEAIKKDGGIPIIAHPCQYNNYDEIEKYVEYGLKGIEINHSKMKKIDYEKTLNLAAKYNLAKSGGSDFHDPDLIEFGCFGLTKEQYEELKHWPK
;
A
#
# COMPACT_ATOMS: atom_id res chain seq x y z
N MET A 1 -14.76 -3.29 -9.03
CA MET A 1 -15.60 -4.07 -8.08
C MET A 1 -14.71 -5.14 -7.45
N ASN A 2 -14.63 -5.23 -6.14
CA ASN A 2 -13.83 -6.26 -5.48
C ASN A 2 -14.63 -7.57 -5.33
N ILE A 3 -13.95 -8.69 -5.00
CA ILE A 3 -14.55 -10.01 -4.89
C ILE A 3 -15.70 -10.03 -3.87
N PHE A 4 -15.57 -9.34 -2.74
CA PHE A 4 -16.60 -9.26 -1.72
C PHE A 4 -17.89 -8.61 -2.26
N GLN A 5 -17.78 -7.51 -2.98
CA GLN A 5 -18.93 -6.82 -3.57
C GLN A 5 -19.60 -7.66 -4.65
N ALA A 6 -18.81 -8.29 -5.52
CA ALA A 6 -19.35 -9.20 -6.54
C ALA A 6 -20.11 -10.38 -5.91
N LEU A 7 -19.60 -10.96 -4.82
CA LEU A 7 -20.28 -12.02 -4.09
C LEU A 7 -21.54 -11.52 -3.38
N LYS A 8 -21.50 -10.32 -2.80
CA LYS A 8 -22.66 -9.68 -2.16
C LYS A 8 -23.79 -9.41 -3.15
N GLU A 9 -23.49 -8.94 -4.35
CA GLU A 9 -24.49 -8.75 -5.41
C GLU A 9 -25.12 -10.06 -5.85
N LYS A 10 -24.33 -11.13 -5.99
CA LYS A 10 -24.82 -12.43 -6.44
C LYS A 10 -25.56 -13.23 -5.34
N TYR A 11 -25.13 -13.06 -4.08
CA TYR A 11 -25.62 -13.84 -2.93
C TYR A 11 -26.05 -12.92 -1.80
N THR A 12 -26.94 -11.97 -2.10
CA THR A 12 -27.34 -10.83 -1.26
C THR A 12 -27.78 -11.19 0.16
N TYR A 13 -28.35 -12.36 0.38
CA TYR A 13 -28.88 -12.78 1.69
C TYR A 13 -27.87 -13.59 2.53
N GLU A 14 -26.78 -14.07 1.93
CA GLU A 14 -25.83 -14.97 2.60
C GLU A 14 -24.44 -14.36 2.77
N MET A 15 -24.06 -13.35 1.96
CA MET A 15 -22.71 -12.78 1.97
C MET A 15 -22.62 -11.59 2.91
N THR A 16 -22.36 -11.85 4.18
CA THR A 16 -21.94 -10.85 5.16
C THR A 16 -20.42 -10.68 5.19
N LYS A 17 -19.93 -9.61 5.81
CA LYS A 17 -18.49 -9.42 6.04
C LYS A 17 -17.89 -10.56 6.89
N GLU A 18 -18.65 -11.07 7.84
CA GLU A 18 -18.27 -12.21 8.70
C GLU A 18 -18.14 -13.49 7.86
N LYS A 19 -19.13 -13.75 7.00
CA LYS A 19 -19.11 -14.92 6.12
C LYS A 19 -17.98 -14.83 5.09
N TYR A 20 -17.72 -13.65 4.54
CA TYR A 20 -16.57 -13.43 3.67
C TYR A 20 -15.24 -13.72 4.40
N LYS A 21 -15.08 -13.21 5.62
CA LYS A 21 -13.91 -13.49 6.45
C LYS A 21 -13.77 -14.99 6.75
N GLU A 22 -14.85 -15.67 7.11
CA GLU A 22 -14.85 -17.12 7.33
C GLU A 22 -14.35 -17.88 6.10
N LEU A 23 -14.83 -17.53 4.90
CA LEU A 23 -14.46 -18.19 3.66
C LEU A 23 -13.02 -17.91 3.21
N PHE A 24 -12.52 -16.72 3.46
CA PHE A 24 -11.24 -16.25 2.90
C PHE A 24 -10.14 -15.99 3.94
N ALA A 25 -10.46 -15.77 5.22
CA ALA A 25 -9.48 -15.44 6.25
C ALA A 25 -8.85 -16.67 6.92
N SER A 26 -9.47 -17.83 6.83
CA SER A 26 -8.95 -19.05 7.46
C SER A 26 -7.64 -19.55 6.83
N LYS A 27 -7.26 -19.01 5.69
CA LYS A 27 -6.05 -19.42 4.96
C LYS A 27 -5.01 -18.31 4.77
N THR A 28 -5.24 -17.10 5.27
CA THR A 28 -4.45 -15.95 4.83
C THR A 28 -3.44 -15.41 5.82
N SER A 29 -3.49 -15.71 7.11
CA SER A 29 -2.59 -15.05 8.06
C SER A 29 -1.56 -15.94 8.76
N LYS A 30 -1.73 -17.26 8.75
CA LYS A 30 -0.76 -18.16 9.39
C LYS A 30 -0.37 -19.39 8.58
N GLU A 31 -1.14 -19.70 7.53
CA GLU A 31 -0.96 -20.86 6.66
C GLU A 31 -1.04 -20.48 5.18
N THR A 32 -0.86 -19.24 4.81
CA THR A 32 -0.48 -18.96 3.44
C THR A 32 0.83 -19.66 3.25
N ASP A 33 0.70 -20.80 2.70
CA ASP A 33 1.78 -21.56 2.16
C ASP A 33 2.73 -20.59 1.46
N LEU A 34 3.86 -20.33 2.08
CA LEU A 34 4.94 -19.58 1.46
C LEU A 34 5.34 -20.19 0.11
N SER A 35 4.82 -21.40 -0.23
CA SER A 35 4.92 -22.04 -1.53
C SER A 35 4.11 -21.32 -2.61
N MET A 36 3.08 -20.53 -2.28
CA MET A 36 2.43 -19.61 -3.23
C MET A 36 3.32 -18.39 -3.57
N GLY A 37 4.56 -18.38 -3.03
CA GLY A 37 5.65 -17.56 -3.52
C GLY A 37 5.35 -16.09 -3.60
N TYR A 38 5.13 -15.42 -2.44
CA TYR A 38 5.25 -13.97 -2.43
C TYR A 38 6.62 -13.57 -2.99
N THR A 39 6.62 -12.76 -4.01
CA THR A 39 7.86 -12.22 -4.56
C THR A 39 8.59 -11.43 -3.46
N PRO A 40 9.83 -11.76 -3.13
CA PRO A 40 10.61 -10.98 -2.19
C PRO A 40 10.63 -9.51 -2.59
N VAL A 41 10.51 -8.60 -1.62
CA VAL A 41 10.44 -7.14 -1.84
C VAL A 41 11.57 -6.65 -2.75
N MET A 42 12.78 -7.15 -2.55
CA MET A 42 13.95 -6.80 -3.36
C MET A 42 13.75 -7.13 -4.85
N LYS A 43 13.19 -8.29 -5.17
CA LYS A 43 12.86 -8.65 -6.55
C LYS A 43 11.77 -7.78 -7.16
N GLY A 44 10.79 -7.36 -6.33
CA GLY A 44 9.77 -6.40 -6.74
C GLY A 44 10.38 -5.03 -7.07
N ILE A 45 11.28 -4.53 -6.23
CA ILE A 45 12.01 -3.28 -6.46
C ILE A 45 12.83 -3.38 -7.77
N GLU A 46 13.57 -4.46 -7.98
CA GLU A 46 14.36 -4.67 -9.18
C GLU A 46 13.49 -4.70 -10.45
N ALA A 47 12.36 -5.40 -10.41
CA ALA A 47 11.43 -5.49 -11.54
C ALA A 47 10.88 -4.12 -11.93
N ILE A 48 10.41 -3.34 -10.95
CA ILE A 48 9.88 -1.99 -11.17
C ILE A 48 10.96 -1.08 -11.79
N LYS A 49 12.19 -1.13 -11.26
CA LYS A 49 13.33 -0.35 -11.81
C LYS A 49 13.66 -0.75 -13.23
N LYS A 50 13.66 -2.05 -13.51
CA LYS A 50 13.96 -2.57 -14.85
C LYS A 50 12.96 -2.09 -15.89
N ASP A 51 11.69 -1.94 -15.50
CA ASP A 51 10.63 -1.40 -16.34
C ASP A 51 10.61 0.14 -16.39
N GLY A 52 11.59 0.82 -15.77
CA GLY A 52 11.68 2.29 -15.74
C GLY A 52 10.68 2.95 -14.80
N GLY A 53 10.10 2.20 -13.86
CA GLY A 53 9.20 2.70 -12.83
C GLY A 53 9.91 3.23 -11.60
N ILE A 54 9.15 3.88 -10.72
CA ILE A 54 9.59 4.35 -9.39
C ILE A 54 9.07 3.37 -8.35
N PRO A 55 9.92 2.54 -7.70
CA PRO A 55 9.47 1.64 -6.64
C PRO A 55 9.12 2.44 -5.39
N ILE A 56 7.84 2.38 -4.99
CA ILE A 56 7.28 3.09 -3.84
C ILE A 56 6.71 2.06 -2.87
N ILE A 57 7.06 2.16 -1.59
CA ILE A 57 6.42 1.33 -0.56
C ILE A 57 5.06 1.91 -0.19
N ALA A 58 4.02 1.09 -0.32
CA ALA A 58 2.64 1.44 0.01
C ALA A 58 2.36 1.22 1.51
N HIS A 59 1.51 2.08 2.08
CA HIS A 59 0.93 2.00 3.43
C HIS A 59 1.81 1.32 4.51
N PRO A 60 3.05 1.79 4.78
CA PRO A 60 3.95 1.16 5.74
C PRO A 60 3.38 1.09 7.16
N CYS A 61 2.41 1.95 7.48
CA CYS A 61 1.69 1.93 8.75
C CYS A 61 0.89 0.64 9.00
N GLN A 62 0.41 -0.04 7.95
CA GLN A 62 -0.38 -1.26 8.10
C GLN A 62 0.46 -2.44 8.58
N TYR A 63 1.71 -2.49 8.18
CA TYR A 63 2.64 -3.60 8.49
C TYR A 63 3.70 -3.23 9.52
N ASN A 64 3.72 -1.96 9.94
CA ASN A 64 4.73 -1.41 10.87
C ASN A 64 6.18 -1.77 10.45
N ASN A 65 6.45 -1.74 9.15
CA ASN A 65 7.73 -2.13 8.58
C ASN A 65 8.68 -0.95 8.31
N TYR A 66 8.57 0.09 9.11
CA TYR A 66 9.40 1.30 9.00
C TYR A 66 10.90 1.02 9.14
N ASP A 67 11.27 0.06 9.97
CA ASP A 67 12.66 -0.29 10.23
C ASP A 67 13.32 -1.01 9.04
N GLU A 68 12.52 -1.53 8.10
CA GLU A 68 12.99 -2.16 6.87
C GLU A 68 13.30 -1.15 5.74
N ILE A 69 12.85 0.11 5.88
CA ILE A 69 12.96 1.12 4.81
C ILE A 69 14.40 1.35 4.39
N GLU A 70 15.33 1.44 5.34
CA GLU A 70 16.76 1.63 5.05
C GLU A 70 17.29 0.54 4.12
N LYS A 71 17.02 -0.71 4.47
CA LYS A 71 17.38 -1.87 3.64
C LYS A 71 16.76 -1.80 2.25
N TYR A 72 15.49 -1.42 2.13
CA TYR A 72 14.83 -1.31 0.83
C TYR A 72 15.42 -0.18 -0.02
N VAL A 73 15.87 0.91 0.62
CA VAL A 73 16.58 2.01 -0.06
C VAL A 73 17.91 1.52 -0.65
N GLU A 74 18.67 0.68 0.06
CA GLU A 74 19.91 0.07 -0.45
C GLU A 74 19.65 -0.77 -1.71
N TYR A 75 18.48 -1.43 -1.81
CA TYR A 75 18.05 -2.15 -3.02
C TYR A 75 17.45 -1.24 -4.11
N GLY A 76 17.25 0.05 -3.81
CA GLY A 76 16.80 1.04 -4.76
C GLY A 76 15.32 1.43 -4.66
N LEU A 77 14.72 1.28 -3.48
CA LEU A 77 13.44 1.93 -3.17
C LEU A 77 13.59 3.42 -3.41
N LYS A 78 12.63 4.03 -4.10
CA LYS A 78 12.66 5.44 -4.52
C LYS A 78 11.55 6.28 -3.93
N GLY A 79 10.54 5.66 -3.29
CA GLY A 79 9.42 6.41 -2.74
C GLY A 79 8.75 5.73 -1.56
N ILE A 80 7.94 6.50 -0.86
CA ILE A 80 7.17 6.07 0.31
C ILE A 80 5.78 6.74 0.29
N GLU A 81 4.74 5.98 0.60
CA GLU A 81 3.42 6.55 0.80
C GLU A 81 3.36 7.29 2.13
N ILE A 82 2.99 8.58 2.06
CA ILE A 82 2.95 9.48 3.21
C ILE A 82 1.53 9.80 3.68
N ASN A 83 0.52 9.55 2.84
CA ASN A 83 -0.87 9.85 3.16
C ASN A 83 -1.77 8.70 2.73
N HIS A 84 -2.45 8.09 3.70
CA HIS A 84 -3.27 6.89 3.51
C HIS A 84 -4.38 6.84 4.57
N SER A 85 -5.52 6.25 4.23
CA SER A 85 -6.71 6.19 5.07
C SER A 85 -6.51 5.61 6.48
N LYS A 86 -5.54 4.72 6.65
CA LYS A 86 -5.22 4.08 7.94
C LYS A 86 -4.07 4.74 8.69
N MET A 87 -3.44 5.77 8.13
CA MET A 87 -2.36 6.50 8.78
C MET A 87 -2.90 7.40 9.88
N LYS A 88 -2.28 7.34 11.04
CA LYS A 88 -2.44 8.32 12.12
C LYS A 88 -1.45 9.46 11.92
N LYS A 89 -1.65 10.56 12.65
CA LYS A 89 -0.72 11.71 12.61
C LYS A 89 0.75 11.30 12.83
N ILE A 90 0.99 10.39 13.77
CA ILE A 90 2.34 9.90 14.07
C ILE A 90 2.96 9.13 12.88
N ASP A 91 2.16 8.38 12.15
CA ASP A 91 2.61 7.65 10.97
C ASP A 91 2.97 8.62 9.83
N TYR A 92 2.14 9.65 9.63
CA TYR A 92 2.40 10.70 8.65
C TYR A 92 3.72 11.43 8.94
N GLU A 93 3.95 11.86 10.19
CA GLU A 93 5.21 12.49 10.61
C GLU A 93 6.41 11.56 10.41
N LYS A 94 6.25 10.27 10.76
CA LYS A 94 7.29 9.25 10.59
C LYS A 94 7.63 9.03 9.12
N THR A 95 6.64 8.92 8.24
CA THR A 95 6.87 8.73 6.81
C THR A 95 7.48 9.97 6.15
N LEU A 96 7.11 11.19 6.56
CA LEU A 96 7.75 12.41 6.09
C LEU A 96 9.23 12.47 6.49
N ASN A 97 9.55 12.11 7.74
CA ASN A 97 10.94 12.07 8.22
C ASN A 97 11.78 11.04 7.44
N LEU A 98 11.21 9.87 7.15
CA LEU A 98 11.86 8.84 6.33
C LEU A 98 12.05 9.31 4.88
N ALA A 99 11.04 9.95 4.30
CA ALA A 99 11.13 10.54 2.97
C ALA A 99 12.27 11.57 2.89
N ALA A 100 12.39 12.45 3.89
CA ALA A 100 13.45 13.43 3.96
C ALA A 100 14.82 12.79 4.20
N LYS A 101 14.91 11.84 5.15
CA LYS A 101 16.18 11.16 5.49
C LYS A 101 16.80 10.45 4.30
N TYR A 102 15.97 9.75 3.51
CA TYR A 102 16.44 8.90 2.42
C TYR A 102 16.19 9.50 1.03
N ASN A 103 15.78 10.75 0.96
CA ASN A 103 15.44 11.43 -0.30
C ASN A 103 14.48 10.57 -1.15
N LEU A 104 13.30 10.26 -0.60
CA LEU A 104 12.30 9.44 -1.26
C LEU A 104 11.18 10.28 -1.86
N ALA A 105 10.69 9.87 -3.03
CA ALA A 105 9.45 10.37 -3.60
C ALA A 105 8.29 10.15 -2.63
N LYS A 106 7.36 11.10 -2.60
CA LYS A 106 6.16 11.01 -1.76
C LYS A 106 4.97 10.58 -2.60
N SER A 107 4.19 9.61 -2.12
CA SER A 107 2.91 9.23 -2.72
C SER A 107 1.80 9.27 -1.67
N GLY A 108 0.56 9.18 -2.13
CA GLY A 108 -0.60 9.13 -1.25
C GLY A 108 -1.85 8.69 -2.00
N GLY A 109 -2.77 8.09 -1.26
CA GLY A 109 -4.04 7.61 -1.80
C GLY A 109 -4.97 7.09 -0.71
N SER A 110 -6.26 6.98 -1.04
CA SER A 110 -7.28 6.51 -0.10
C SER A 110 -7.29 5.00 0.10
N ASP A 111 -6.63 4.23 -0.77
CA ASP A 111 -6.76 2.78 -0.83
C ASP A 111 -8.25 2.37 -0.91
N PHE A 112 -8.98 3.06 -1.80
CA PHE A 112 -10.43 2.95 -1.92
C PHE A 112 -10.85 1.56 -2.39
N HIS A 113 -11.67 0.88 -1.57
CA HIS A 113 -12.22 -0.44 -1.86
C HIS A 113 -13.73 -0.50 -1.65
N ASP A 114 -14.28 0.33 -0.79
CA ASP A 114 -15.67 0.24 -0.35
C ASP A 114 -16.20 1.67 -0.08
N PRO A 115 -17.23 2.12 -0.82
CA PRO A 115 -17.80 3.47 -0.65
C PRO A 115 -18.46 3.69 0.72
N ASP A 116 -18.87 2.61 1.41
CA ASP A 116 -19.47 2.71 2.74
C ASP A 116 -18.40 2.94 3.84
N LEU A 117 -17.13 2.74 3.53
CA LEU A 117 -16.03 2.84 4.49
C LEU A 117 -15.16 4.06 4.30
N ILE A 118 -15.03 4.55 3.08
CA ILE A 118 -14.13 5.64 2.75
C ILE A 118 -14.58 6.38 1.49
N GLU A 119 -14.50 7.70 1.52
CA GLU A 119 -14.75 8.53 0.35
C GLU A 119 -13.61 8.45 -0.65
N PHE A 120 -13.95 8.31 -1.93
CA PHE A 120 -12.96 8.29 -3.01
C PHE A 120 -12.20 9.62 -3.07
N GLY A 121 -10.87 9.54 -3.07
CA GLY A 121 -10.00 10.72 -3.21
C GLY A 121 -9.83 11.56 -1.95
N CYS A 122 -10.38 11.16 -0.79
CA CYS A 122 -10.24 11.91 0.47
C CYS A 122 -8.80 11.90 1.05
N PHE A 123 -7.96 11.02 0.57
CA PHE A 123 -6.53 10.97 0.87
C PHE A 123 -5.73 11.06 -0.43
N GLY A 124 -4.66 11.81 -0.41
CA GLY A 124 -3.84 12.01 -1.60
C GLY A 124 -2.68 12.96 -1.33
N LEU A 125 -2.06 13.40 -2.39
CA LEU A 125 -1.00 14.40 -2.36
C LEU A 125 -1.59 15.81 -2.53
N THR A 126 -0.89 16.82 -2.00
CA THR A 126 -1.13 18.21 -2.42
C THR A 126 -0.69 18.37 -3.88
N LYS A 127 -1.12 19.47 -4.51
CA LYS A 127 -0.71 19.77 -5.88
C LYS A 127 0.82 19.84 -6.02
N GLU A 128 1.48 20.46 -5.06
CA GLU A 128 2.93 20.62 -5.03
C GLU A 128 3.63 19.26 -4.91
N GLN A 129 3.16 18.40 -4.01
CA GLN A 129 3.68 17.04 -3.82
C GLN A 129 3.46 16.17 -5.07
N TYR A 130 2.32 16.33 -5.75
CA TYR A 130 2.04 15.63 -7.00
C TYR A 130 2.98 16.07 -8.13
N GLU A 131 3.23 17.38 -8.27
CA GLU A 131 4.18 17.86 -9.27
C GLU A 131 5.62 17.41 -8.95
N GLU A 132 6.03 17.36 -7.68
CA GLU A 132 7.31 16.75 -7.28
C GLU A 132 7.40 15.28 -7.73
N LEU A 133 6.37 14.48 -7.42
CA LEU A 133 6.34 13.06 -7.80
C LEU A 133 6.39 12.85 -9.32
N LYS A 134 5.62 13.65 -10.06
CA LYS A 134 5.56 13.61 -11.54
C LYS A 134 6.92 13.84 -12.19
N HIS A 135 7.74 14.69 -11.62
CA HIS A 135 9.08 15.02 -12.11
C HIS A 135 10.20 14.30 -11.37
N TRP A 136 9.86 13.31 -10.53
CA TRP A 136 10.85 12.56 -9.77
C TRP A 136 11.79 11.77 -10.68
N PRO A 137 13.11 11.77 -10.42
CA PRO A 137 14.08 11.01 -11.21
C PRO A 137 13.79 9.50 -11.15
N LYS A 138 13.67 8.88 -12.29
CA LYS A 138 13.44 7.42 -12.42
C LYS A 138 14.71 6.62 -12.20
#